data_1de63d510281c3cccfbc875fdb8055d0
#
_entry.id   1de63d510281c3cccfbc875fdb8055d0
#
_cell.length_a   1.000
_cell.length_b   1.000
_cell.length_c   1.000
_cell.angle_alpha   90.00
_cell.angle_beta   90.00
_cell.angle_gamma   90.00
#
_symmetry.space_group_name_H-M   'P 1'
#
loop_
_entity.id
_entity.type
_entity.pdbx_description
1 polymer ?
#
loop_
_entity_poly.entity_id
_entity_poly.type
_entity_poly.pdbx_seq_one_letter_code
_entity_poly.pdbx_strand_id
1 'polypeptide(L)'
;SRAEDKEEHEHHHHEHEHSPAGLWVMLIPLLIGILIPPRPLDSSAFTSKGFNTNAPLVSAESSAQLFETESEERNILDWLKLFNYNDNVNQFSGQQASVIGFVYFDEALGENQFYVSRFVVSCCAADGFAIAMPVQWNDYASLEQDAWVQVKGTIEAIVIDDRNVPLIVAESVQEVPVPERPYLFP
;
A
#
# COMPACT_ATOMS: atom_id res chain seq x y z
N SER A 1 -65.57 -12.83 -46.25
CA SER A 1 -65.09 -14.00 -45.52
C SER A 1 -63.57 -13.77 -45.18
N ARG A 2 -63.31 -13.28 -44.01
CA ARG A 2 -61.99 -12.94 -43.50
C ARG A 2 -61.69 -13.90 -42.36
N ALA A 3 -60.79 -14.81 -42.57
CA ALA A 3 -60.33 -15.71 -41.53
C ALA A 3 -59.35 -14.93 -40.61
N GLU A 4 -59.63 -14.89 -39.32
CA GLU A 4 -58.77 -14.37 -38.30
C GLU A 4 -57.88 -15.52 -37.80
N ASP A 5 -56.60 -15.47 -38.13
CA ASP A 5 -55.58 -16.31 -37.54
C ASP A 5 -55.34 -15.84 -36.11
N LYS A 6 -55.69 -16.66 -35.14
CA LYS A 6 -55.27 -16.53 -33.75
C LYS A 6 -53.91 -17.20 -33.59
N GLU A 7 -52.87 -16.42 -33.50
CA GLU A 7 -51.59 -16.89 -33.00
C GLU A 7 -51.68 -17.11 -31.49
N GLU A 8 -51.65 -18.38 -31.08
CA GLU A 8 -51.50 -18.78 -29.69
C GLU A 8 -50.03 -18.60 -29.30
N HIS A 9 -49.73 -17.57 -28.53
CA HIS A 9 -48.43 -17.44 -27.87
C HIS A 9 -48.35 -18.45 -26.71
N GLU A 10 -47.64 -19.57 -26.95
CA GLU A 10 -47.22 -20.47 -25.88
C GLU A 10 -46.17 -19.77 -25.02
N HIS A 11 -46.54 -19.36 -23.84
CA HIS A 11 -45.64 -18.92 -22.79
C HIS A 11 -44.93 -20.15 -22.20
N HIS A 12 -43.72 -20.44 -22.68
CA HIS A 12 -42.81 -21.37 -22.03
C HIS A 12 -42.39 -20.78 -20.69
N HIS A 13 -43.03 -21.21 -19.61
CA HIS A 13 -42.51 -21.03 -18.27
C HIS A 13 -41.29 -21.93 -18.10
N HIS A 14 -40.07 -21.33 -18.17
CA HIS A 14 -38.86 -21.99 -17.72
C HIS A 14 -38.94 -22.07 -16.18
N GLU A 15 -39.42 -23.20 -15.67
CA GLU A 15 -39.22 -23.56 -14.27
C GLU A 15 -37.71 -23.77 -14.06
N HIS A 16 -37.07 -22.83 -13.44
CA HIS A 16 -35.71 -23.00 -12.96
C HIS A 16 -35.76 -23.96 -11.77
N GLU A 17 -35.62 -25.25 -12.02
CA GLU A 17 -35.34 -26.22 -10.98
C GLU A 17 -34.00 -25.82 -10.30
N HIS A 18 -34.13 -25.22 -9.14
CA HIS A 18 -32.98 -24.95 -8.27
C HIS A 18 -32.45 -26.25 -7.73
N SER A 19 -31.51 -26.86 -8.46
CA SER A 19 -30.79 -28.03 -8.02
C SER A 19 -30.10 -27.73 -6.69
N PRO A 20 -30.27 -28.56 -5.65
CA PRO A 20 -29.56 -28.39 -4.39
C PRO A 20 -28.02 -28.35 -4.57
N ALA A 21 -27.49 -28.94 -5.64
CA ALA A 21 -26.07 -28.85 -6.00
C ALA A 21 -25.66 -27.40 -6.31
N GLY A 22 -26.51 -26.58 -6.93
CA GLY A 22 -26.23 -25.17 -7.19
C GLY A 22 -26.05 -24.34 -5.89
N LEU A 23 -26.85 -24.67 -4.85
CA LEU A 23 -26.71 -24.03 -3.56
C LEU A 23 -25.36 -24.33 -2.88
N TRP A 24 -24.88 -25.58 -2.98
CA TRP A 24 -23.58 -25.97 -2.43
C TRP A 24 -22.41 -25.27 -3.13
N VAL A 25 -22.49 -25.08 -4.45
CA VAL A 25 -21.47 -24.33 -5.22
C VAL A 25 -21.40 -22.87 -4.76
N MET A 26 -22.51 -22.25 -4.41
CA MET A 26 -22.54 -20.88 -3.88
C MET A 26 -22.07 -20.79 -2.42
N LEU A 27 -22.30 -21.83 -1.61
CA LEU A 27 -21.90 -21.85 -0.20
C LEU A 27 -20.39 -22.08 -0.01
N ILE A 28 -19.73 -22.80 -0.91
CA ILE A 28 -18.30 -23.09 -0.81
C ILE A 28 -17.44 -21.81 -0.70
N PRO A 29 -17.53 -20.82 -1.59
CA PRO A 29 -16.72 -19.60 -1.47
C PRO A 29 -17.06 -18.80 -0.22
N LEU A 30 -18.31 -18.80 0.23
CA LEU A 30 -18.71 -18.16 1.48
C LEU A 30 -18.05 -18.82 2.69
N LEU A 31 -18.07 -20.14 2.77
CA LEU A 31 -17.43 -20.90 3.85
C LEU A 31 -15.92 -20.72 3.83
N ILE A 32 -15.28 -20.73 2.66
CA ILE A 32 -13.84 -20.47 2.51
C ILE A 32 -13.51 -19.05 2.99
N GLY A 33 -14.30 -18.03 2.64
CA GLY A 33 -14.08 -16.66 3.07
C GLY A 33 -14.23 -16.44 4.58
N ILE A 34 -15.06 -17.26 5.26
CA ILE A 34 -15.20 -17.21 6.73
C ILE A 34 -14.06 -17.96 7.42
N LEU A 35 -13.59 -19.06 6.83
CA LEU A 35 -12.56 -19.92 7.43
C LEU A 35 -11.14 -19.38 7.25
N ILE A 36 -10.89 -18.61 6.17
CA ILE A 36 -9.58 -18.02 5.89
C ILE A 36 -9.59 -16.57 6.39
N PRO A 37 -8.90 -16.26 7.51
CA PRO A 37 -8.82 -14.89 7.97
C PRO A 37 -8.13 -14.00 6.93
N PRO A 38 -8.61 -12.76 6.70
CA PRO A 38 -7.94 -11.84 5.80
C PRO A 38 -6.53 -11.54 6.32
N ARG A 39 -5.54 -11.58 5.43
CA ARG A 39 -4.17 -11.14 5.73
C ARG A 39 -3.96 -9.76 5.12
N PRO A 40 -3.24 -8.86 5.83
CA PRO A 40 -2.81 -7.61 5.21
C PRO A 40 -1.92 -7.90 4.00
N LEU A 41 -1.88 -6.94 3.06
CA LEU A 41 -0.95 -7.00 1.94
C LEU A 41 0.49 -6.99 2.48
N ASP A 42 1.33 -7.85 1.92
CA ASP A 42 2.74 -8.03 2.26
C ASP A 42 3.62 -7.84 1.01
N SER A 43 4.92 -8.08 1.13
CA SER A 43 5.90 -7.92 0.06
C SER A 43 5.61 -8.77 -1.20
N SER A 44 4.85 -9.85 -1.09
CA SER A 44 4.46 -10.66 -2.25
C SER A 44 3.63 -9.88 -3.27
N ALA A 45 2.93 -8.83 -2.82
CA ALA A 45 2.17 -7.94 -3.70
C ALA A 45 3.08 -7.02 -4.55
N PHE A 46 4.34 -6.79 -4.17
CA PHE A 46 5.30 -6.00 -4.97
C PHE A 46 5.64 -6.65 -6.30
N THR A 47 5.74 -7.97 -6.33
CA THR A 47 6.04 -8.74 -7.53
C THR A 47 5.01 -8.51 -8.64
N SER A 48 3.78 -8.22 -8.26
CA SER A 48 2.68 -8.00 -9.21
C SER A 48 2.39 -6.53 -9.52
N LYS A 49 2.68 -5.60 -8.59
CA LYS A 49 2.26 -4.19 -8.67
C LYS A 49 3.43 -3.21 -8.80
N GLY A 50 4.66 -3.63 -8.43
CA GLY A 50 5.83 -2.75 -8.39
C GLY A 50 5.74 -1.67 -7.30
N PHE A 51 6.84 -0.91 -7.14
CA PHE A 51 6.84 0.30 -6.33
C PHE A 51 6.30 1.48 -7.11
N ASN A 52 5.41 2.24 -6.52
CA ASN A 52 5.06 3.54 -7.02
C ASN A 52 5.78 4.61 -6.19
N THR A 53 6.91 5.08 -6.69
CA THR A 53 7.66 6.18 -6.08
C THR A 53 7.02 7.54 -6.35
N ASN A 54 6.06 7.60 -7.29
CA ASN A 54 5.27 8.79 -7.54
C ASN A 54 4.01 8.72 -6.68
N ALA A 55 4.07 9.28 -5.48
CA ALA A 55 2.86 9.49 -4.68
C ALA A 55 1.85 10.31 -5.48
N PRO A 56 0.53 10.08 -5.33
CA PRO A 56 -0.46 10.88 -6.03
C PRO A 56 -0.19 12.37 -5.80
N LEU A 57 -0.24 13.14 -6.90
CA LEU A 57 -0.01 14.57 -6.88
C LEU A 57 -0.93 15.23 -5.86
N VAL A 58 -0.34 15.89 -4.90
CA VAL A 58 -1.05 16.60 -3.84
C VAL A 58 -1.43 17.97 -4.36
N SER A 59 -2.63 18.44 -4.01
CA SER A 59 -2.99 19.84 -4.23
C SER A 59 -2.08 20.76 -3.39
N ALA A 60 -1.83 21.98 -3.86
CA ALA A 60 -1.01 22.94 -3.13
C ALA A 60 -1.53 23.23 -1.70
N GLU A 61 -2.85 23.16 -1.49
CA GLU A 61 -3.48 23.33 -0.17
C GLU A 61 -3.14 22.20 0.79
N SER A 62 -3.16 20.96 0.32
CA SER A 62 -2.80 19.79 1.15
C SER A 62 -1.30 19.78 1.50
N SER A 63 -0.43 20.24 0.60
CA SER A 63 1.00 20.36 0.89
C SER A 63 1.32 21.41 1.94
N ALA A 64 0.62 22.54 1.95
CA ALA A 64 0.80 23.59 2.95
C ALA A 64 0.54 23.05 4.39
N GLN A 65 -0.51 22.25 4.57
CA GLN A 65 -0.81 21.61 5.86
C GLN A 65 0.28 20.62 6.28
N LEU A 66 0.89 19.87 5.34
CA LEU A 66 1.97 18.94 5.63
C LEU A 66 3.25 19.65 6.10
N PHE A 67 3.51 20.88 5.64
CA PHE A 67 4.63 21.68 6.15
C PHE A 67 4.41 22.17 7.59
N GLU A 68 3.16 22.37 8.00
CA GLU A 68 2.81 22.78 9.38
C GLU A 68 2.84 21.60 10.36
N THR A 69 2.72 20.34 9.86
CA THR A 69 2.80 19.14 10.69
C THR A 69 4.24 18.91 11.15
N GLU A 70 4.42 18.57 12.43
CA GLU A 70 5.73 18.23 12.97
C GLU A 70 6.35 17.04 12.18
N SER A 71 7.64 17.09 11.93
CA SER A 71 8.32 16.12 11.06
C SER A 71 8.21 14.69 11.59
N GLU A 72 8.19 14.51 12.90
CA GLU A 72 8.07 13.19 13.55
C GLU A 72 6.64 12.61 13.49
N GLU A 73 5.63 13.43 13.24
CA GLU A 73 4.24 12.99 13.08
C GLU A 73 3.89 12.58 11.65
N ARG A 74 4.77 12.90 10.68
CA ARG A 74 4.57 12.56 9.28
C ARG A 74 4.75 11.08 9.03
N ASN A 75 3.78 10.45 8.38
CA ASN A 75 3.92 9.08 7.90
C ASN A 75 4.68 9.02 6.56
N ILE A 76 4.93 7.80 6.05
CA ILE A 76 5.66 7.58 4.79
C ILE A 76 5.00 8.33 3.61
N LEU A 77 3.67 8.32 3.52
CA LEU A 77 2.94 8.98 2.44
C LEU A 77 3.10 10.50 2.52
N ASP A 78 3.07 11.08 3.72
CA ASP A 78 3.25 12.51 3.92
C ASP A 78 4.64 12.96 3.50
N TRP A 79 5.68 12.20 3.86
CA TRP A 79 7.04 12.45 3.41
C TRP A 79 7.16 12.40 1.89
N LEU A 80 6.63 11.35 1.25
CA LEU A 80 6.70 11.22 -0.21
C LEU A 80 5.90 12.33 -0.93
N LYS A 81 4.77 12.76 -0.36
CA LYS A 81 4.04 13.93 -0.87
C LYS A 81 4.90 15.19 -0.85
N LEU A 82 5.60 15.46 0.25
CA LEU A 82 6.49 16.61 0.38
C LEU A 82 7.66 16.56 -0.60
N PHE A 83 8.28 15.40 -0.78
CA PHE A 83 9.38 15.22 -1.74
C PHE A 83 8.94 15.39 -3.19
N ASN A 84 7.74 14.91 -3.54
CA ASN A 84 7.19 15.08 -4.89
C ASN A 84 6.71 16.51 -5.17
N TYR A 85 6.31 17.26 -4.12
CA TYR A 85 5.94 18.64 -4.25
C TYR A 85 7.15 19.58 -4.42
N ASN A 86 8.28 19.20 -3.85
CA ASN A 86 9.48 19.99 -3.86
C ASN A 86 10.68 19.18 -4.35
N ASP A 87 11.18 19.50 -5.53
CA ASP A 87 12.34 18.82 -6.15
C ASP A 87 13.64 18.94 -5.34
N ASN A 88 13.70 19.90 -4.40
CA ASN A 88 14.87 20.08 -3.56
C ASN A 88 14.75 19.28 -2.25
N VAL A 89 15.10 17.98 -2.31
CA VAL A 89 15.14 17.11 -1.14
C VAL A 89 16.05 17.62 -0.02
N ASN A 90 17.11 18.37 -0.37
CA ASN A 90 18.05 18.91 0.61
C ASN A 90 17.44 19.83 1.67
N GLN A 91 16.28 20.45 1.39
CA GLN A 91 15.58 21.28 2.39
C GLN A 91 15.03 20.47 3.57
N PHE A 92 14.88 19.14 3.40
CA PHE A 92 14.40 18.25 4.44
C PHE A 92 15.56 17.57 5.19
N SER A 93 16.81 17.73 4.72
CA SER A 93 17.98 17.16 5.39
C SER A 93 18.10 17.69 6.82
N GLY A 94 18.35 16.78 7.75
CA GLY A 94 18.44 17.08 9.18
C GLY A 94 17.08 17.05 9.91
N GLN A 95 15.96 16.90 9.22
CA GLN A 95 14.65 16.73 9.88
C GLN A 95 14.52 15.33 10.47
N GLN A 96 13.96 15.25 11.66
CA GLN A 96 13.66 13.97 12.32
C GLN A 96 12.44 13.32 11.66
N ALA A 97 12.54 12.03 11.43
CA ALA A 97 11.44 11.20 10.93
C ALA A 97 11.14 10.07 11.90
N SER A 98 9.86 9.78 12.08
CA SER A 98 9.38 8.62 12.85
C SER A 98 8.28 7.93 12.05
N VAL A 99 8.63 6.87 11.33
CA VAL A 99 7.71 6.19 10.42
C VAL A 99 7.48 4.74 10.82
N ILE A 100 6.27 4.24 10.56
CA ILE A 100 5.92 2.84 10.78
C ILE A 100 5.60 2.21 9.44
N GLY A 101 6.18 1.05 9.16
CA GLY A 101 5.96 0.26 7.96
C GLY A 101 6.51 -1.14 8.10
N PHE A 102 6.39 -1.94 7.07
CA PHE A 102 7.02 -3.26 7.04
C PHE A 102 8.35 -3.23 6.27
N VAL A 103 9.23 -4.14 6.65
CA VAL A 103 10.57 -4.29 6.07
C VAL A 103 10.45 -4.91 4.68
N TYR A 104 11.12 -4.31 3.71
CA TYR A 104 11.31 -4.89 2.38
C TYR A 104 12.77 -4.77 1.95
N PHE A 105 13.36 -5.89 1.58
CA PHE A 105 14.71 -5.94 1.03
C PHE A 105 14.66 -5.94 -0.49
N ASP A 106 15.50 -5.11 -1.10
CA ASP A 106 15.64 -5.00 -2.55
C ASP A 106 17.13 -5.04 -2.92
N GLU A 107 17.47 -5.82 -3.93
CA GLU A 107 18.85 -5.94 -4.40
C GLU A 107 19.41 -4.64 -5.00
N ALA A 108 18.54 -3.70 -5.38
CA ALA A 108 18.94 -2.39 -5.88
C ALA A 108 19.45 -1.44 -4.80
N LEU A 109 19.21 -1.75 -3.51
CA LEU A 109 19.70 -0.95 -2.40
C LEU A 109 21.17 -1.26 -2.10
N GLY A 110 21.85 -0.27 -1.50
CA GLY A 110 23.22 -0.43 -1.01
C GLY A 110 23.32 -1.36 0.21
N GLU A 111 24.56 -1.62 0.61
CA GLU A 111 24.82 -2.37 1.84
C GLU A 111 24.22 -1.64 3.07
N ASN A 112 23.72 -2.39 4.03
CA ASN A 112 23.08 -1.89 5.25
C ASN A 112 21.81 -1.05 5.00
N GLN A 113 21.10 -1.30 3.90
CA GLN A 113 19.89 -0.59 3.56
C GLN A 113 18.69 -1.56 3.38
N PHE A 114 17.52 -1.06 3.71
CA PHE A 114 16.24 -1.72 3.45
C PHE A 114 15.18 -0.66 3.17
N TYR A 115 14.03 -1.06 2.66
CA TYR A 115 12.86 -0.19 2.54
C TYR A 115 11.94 -0.36 3.73
N VAL A 116 11.51 0.76 4.34
CA VAL A 116 10.33 0.80 5.18
C VAL A 116 9.13 1.12 4.29
N SER A 117 8.16 0.21 4.24
CA SER A 117 7.12 0.20 3.22
C SER A 117 5.71 0.19 3.80
N ARG A 118 4.76 0.78 3.07
CA ARG A 118 3.32 0.74 3.38
C ARG A 118 2.51 0.61 2.09
N PHE A 119 1.31 0.09 2.20
CA PHE A 119 0.35 0.17 1.10
C PHE A 119 -0.57 1.38 1.27
N VAL A 120 -0.82 2.05 0.16
CA VAL A 120 -1.82 3.12 0.03
C VAL A 120 -3.02 2.53 -0.70
N VAL A 121 -4.21 2.74 -0.18
CA VAL A 121 -5.47 2.22 -0.72
C VAL A 121 -6.47 3.37 -0.81
N SER A 122 -7.12 3.56 -1.95
CA SER A 122 -8.14 4.59 -2.13
C SER A 122 -9.54 4.08 -1.86
N CYS A 123 -9.94 2.95 -2.47
CA CYS A 123 -11.28 2.39 -2.31
C CYS A 123 -11.28 0.90 -1.93
N CYS A 124 -10.33 0.11 -2.39
CA CYS A 124 -10.26 -1.33 -2.10
C CYS A 124 -8.84 -1.87 -2.31
N ALA A 125 -8.58 -3.10 -1.85
CA ALA A 125 -7.26 -3.72 -1.97
C ALA A 125 -6.78 -3.89 -3.44
N ALA A 126 -7.70 -3.87 -4.41
CA ALA A 126 -7.33 -4.00 -5.82
C ALA A 126 -6.64 -2.75 -6.38
N ASP A 127 -6.95 -1.56 -5.88
CA ASP A 127 -6.31 -0.29 -6.26
C ASP A 127 -5.07 0.04 -5.41
N GLY A 128 -4.80 -0.78 -4.40
CA GLY A 128 -3.65 -0.60 -3.52
C GLY A 128 -2.33 -0.61 -4.27
N PHE A 129 -1.45 0.32 -3.94
CA PHE A 129 -0.07 0.38 -4.41
C PHE A 129 0.89 0.53 -3.23
N ALA A 130 2.11 0.03 -3.42
CA ALA A 130 3.13 0.11 -2.39
C ALA A 130 3.92 1.41 -2.51
N ILE A 131 4.20 2.02 -1.37
CA ILE A 131 5.12 3.13 -1.21
C ILE A 131 6.24 2.72 -0.24
N ALA A 132 7.41 3.28 -0.43
CA ALA A 132 8.57 2.95 0.38
C ALA A 132 9.53 4.11 0.52
N MET A 133 10.24 4.12 1.64
CA MET A 133 11.38 5.00 1.87
C MET A 133 12.62 4.16 2.19
N PRO A 134 13.78 4.44 1.58
CA PRO A 134 15.02 3.77 1.92
C PRO A 134 15.46 4.17 3.32
N VAL A 135 15.99 3.19 4.04
CA VAL A 135 16.49 3.33 5.41
C VAL A 135 17.90 2.77 5.45
N GLN A 136 18.83 3.50 6.02
CA GLN A 136 20.16 3.01 6.36
C GLN A 136 20.19 2.61 7.83
N TRP A 137 20.55 1.35 8.08
CA TRP A 137 20.60 0.78 9.42
C TRP A 137 21.72 -0.25 9.54
N ASN A 138 22.66 -0.05 10.46
CA ASN A 138 23.83 -0.92 10.57
C ASN A 138 23.49 -2.38 10.91
N ASP A 139 22.45 -2.59 11.67
CA ASP A 139 22.00 -3.92 12.09
C ASP A 139 20.82 -4.46 11.24
N TYR A 140 20.76 -4.05 9.97
CA TYR A 140 19.69 -4.42 9.04
C TYR A 140 19.54 -5.94 8.86
N ALA A 141 20.62 -6.70 9.02
CA ALA A 141 20.60 -8.16 8.89
C ALA A 141 19.85 -8.86 10.04
N SER A 142 19.54 -8.15 11.14
CA SER A 142 18.69 -8.66 12.22
C SER A 142 17.20 -8.60 11.91
N LEU A 143 16.80 -7.86 10.87
CA LEU A 143 15.41 -7.65 10.50
C LEU A 143 14.91 -8.80 9.62
N GLU A 144 13.64 -9.15 9.79
CA GLU A 144 12.97 -10.13 8.95
C GLU A 144 12.15 -9.43 7.85
N GLN A 145 12.08 -10.06 6.69
CA GLN A 145 11.20 -9.63 5.59
C GLN A 145 9.75 -9.57 6.10
N ASP A 146 9.01 -8.52 5.74
CA ASP A 146 7.63 -8.26 6.16
C ASP A 146 7.43 -7.99 7.66
N ALA A 147 8.49 -7.98 8.48
CA ALA A 147 8.38 -7.55 9.86
C ALA A 147 7.94 -6.08 9.93
N TRP A 148 7.00 -5.76 10.80
CA TRP A 148 6.58 -4.39 11.02
C TRP A 148 7.53 -3.70 11.98
N VAL A 149 8.01 -2.53 11.56
CA VAL A 149 9.00 -1.76 12.32
C VAL A 149 8.57 -0.30 12.45
N GLN A 150 8.94 0.30 13.57
CA GLN A 150 9.04 1.74 13.72
C GLN A 150 10.49 2.16 13.50
N VAL A 151 10.71 3.03 12.54
CA VAL A 151 12.01 3.62 12.22
C VAL A 151 12.03 5.05 12.69
N LYS A 152 13.02 5.41 13.52
CA LYS A 152 13.30 6.79 13.91
C LYS A 152 14.71 7.14 13.45
N GLY A 153 14.86 8.33 12.89
CA GLY A 153 16.14 8.79 12.38
C GLY A 153 16.03 10.12 11.67
N THR A 154 17.07 10.50 11.00
CA THR A 154 17.21 11.78 10.33
C THR A 154 17.11 11.60 8.82
N ILE A 155 16.37 12.50 8.16
CA ILE A 155 16.29 12.54 6.70
C ILE A 155 17.61 13.08 6.14
N GLU A 156 18.19 12.35 5.19
CA GLU A 156 19.30 12.79 4.35
C GLU A 156 18.94 12.69 2.89
N ALA A 157 19.53 13.52 2.06
CA ALA A 157 19.41 13.42 0.61
C ALA A 157 20.58 12.62 0.06
N ILE A 158 20.29 11.54 -0.65
CA ILE A 158 21.28 10.75 -1.39
C ILE A 158 21.00 10.84 -2.89
N VAL A 159 22.02 10.57 -3.70
CA VAL A 159 21.89 10.54 -5.17
C VAL A 159 21.82 9.09 -5.62
N ILE A 160 20.69 8.72 -6.24
CA ILE A 160 20.49 7.45 -6.93
C ILE A 160 20.06 7.76 -8.37
N ASP A 161 20.78 7.25 -9.35
CA ASP A 161 20.51 7.46 -10.78
C ASP A 161 20.36 8.96 -11.14
N ASP A 162 21.28 9.79 -10.69
CA ASP A 162 21.27 11.26 -10.87
C ASP A 162 20.07 11.99 -10.28
N ARG A 163 19.30 11.35 -9.40
CA ARG A 163 18.18 11.95 -8.67
C ARG A 163 18.44 12.01 -7.18
N ASN A 164 18.10 13.15 -6.58
CA ASN A 164 18.08 13.25 -5.13
C ASN A 164 16.90 12.43 -4.57
N VAL A 165 17.22 11.44 -3.76
CA VAL A 165 16.24 10.57 -3.10
C VAL A 165 16.39 10.75 -1.59
N PRO A 166 15.27 10.87 -0.84
CA PRO A 166 15.36 10.89 0.61
C PRO A 166 15.77 9.53 1.15
N LEU A 167 16.63 9.52 2.13
CA LEU A 167 17.09 8.37 2.90
C LEU A 167 16.85 8.66 4.38
N ILE A 168 16.33 7.71 5.13
CA ILE A 168 16.32 7.80 6.59
C ILE A 168 17.59 7.17 7.11
N VAL A 169 18.46 7.96 7.72
CA VAL A 169 19.58 7.44 8.52
C VAL A 169 19.02 7.09 9.89
N ALA A 170 18.80 5.80 10.13
CA ALA A 170 18.10 5.35 11.32
C ALA A 170 18.98 5.45 12.56
N GLU A 171 18.44 6.03 13.62
CA GLU A 171 18.97 6.05 14.98
C GLU A 171 18.43 4.85 15.78
N SER A 172 17.19 4.44 15.47
CA SER A 172 16.59 3.25 16.06
C SER A 172 15.60 2.60 15.09
N VAL A 173 15.58 1.27 15.09
CA VAL A 173 14.60 0.43 14.41
C VAL A 173 14.06 -0.54 15.44
N GLN A 174 12.76 -0.54 15.65
CA GLN A 174 12.10 -1.39 16.63
C GLN A 174 10.96 -2.16 15.97
N GLU A 175 10.90 -3.46 16.18
CA GLU A 175 9.75 -4.25 15.77
C GLU A 175 8.49 -3.82 16.54
N VAL A 176 7.39 -3.70 15.82
CA VAL A 176 6.10 -3.33 16.36
C VAL A 176 5.02 -4.29 15.85
N PRO A 177 3.93 -4.48 16.57
CA PRO A 177 2.80 -5.23 16.03
C PRO A 177 2.22 -4.53 14.80
N VAL A 178 1.55 -5.31 13.93
CA VAL A 178 0.80 -4.74 12.81
C VAL A 178 -0.15 -3.66 13.34
N PRO A 179 -0.09 -2.40 12.83
CA PRO A 179 -0.97 -1.35 13.28
C PRO A 179 -2.44 -1.69 13.01
N GLU A 180 -3.36 -1.15 13.81
CA GLU A 180 -4.81 -1.29 13.58
C GLU A 180 -5.23 -0.81 12.19
N ARG A 181 -4.52 0.18 11.64
CA ARG A 181 -4.67 0.67 10.27
C ARG A 181 -3.41 0.39 9.46
N PRO A 182 -3.29 -0.82 8.88
CA PRO A 182 -2.09 -1.19 8.12
C PRO A 182 -1.95 -0.45 6.80
N TYR A 183 -3.02 0.14 6.28
CA TYR A 183 -3.04 0.89 5.03
C TYR A 183 -3.05 2.40 5.30
N LEU A 184 -2.45 3.16 4.36
CA LEU A 184 -2.55 4.61 4.30
C LEU A 184 -3.60 5.01 3.26
N PHE A 185 -4.17 6.19 3.41
CA PHE A 185 -5.17 6.74 2.50
C PHE A 185 -4.67 8.09 1.97
N PRO A 186 -4.91 8.39 0.65
CA PRO A 186 -4.47 9.62 0.01
C PRO A 186 -5.00 10.89 0.68
#